data_d54b29629d0ca872793902bf388db39b
#
_entry.id   d54b29629d0ca872793902bf388db39b
#
_cell.length_a   1.000
_cell.length_b   1.000
_cell.length_c   1.000
_cell.angle_alpha   90.00
_cell.angle_beta   90.00
_cell.angle_gamma   90.00
#
_symmetry.space_group_name_H-M   'P 1'
#
loop_
_entity.id
_entity.type
_entity.pdbx_description
1 polymer ?
#
loop_
_entity_poly.entity_id
_entity_poly.type
_entity_poly.pdbx_seq_one_letter_code
_entity_poly.pdbx_strand_id
1 'polypeptide(L)'
;MAASRHMKKILLILALTGSLYAQPDPCPKCVLKATRYIRIPLGHGASIEVHQGETFTGRMCLDLVKIEINGIQYKASRNDFSLVRYLPHD
;
A
#
# COMPACT_ATOMS: atom_id res chain seq x y z
N MET A 1 15.16 -41.17 9.53
CA MET A 1 15.33 -40.86 9.12
C MET A 1 15.38 -40.31 8.52
N ALA A 2 15.11 -40.13 8.69
CA ALA A 2 15.25 -39.60 8.16
C ALA A 2 14.88 -38.97 8.04
N ALA A 3 14.40 -38.78 8.51
CA ALA A 3 14.17 -38.12 8.29
C ALA A 3 14.43 -37.31 8.25
N SER A 4 14.33 -37.19 8.61
CA SER A 4 14.61 -36.32 8.45
C SER A 4 15.15 -35.82 7.79
N ARG A 5 15.17 -36.11 7.55
CA ARG A 5 15.65 -35.62 6.85
C ARG A 5 15.30 -35.10 6.00
N HIS A 6 14.68 -35.07 5.82
CA HIS A 6 14.34 -34.53 4.96
C HIS A 6 13.68 -33.43 5.09
N MET A 7 13.31 -33.34 5.69
CA MET A 7 12.60 -32.38 5.97
C MET A 7 13.24 -31.16 6.00
N LYS A 8 14.34 -31.09 6.27
CA LYS A 8 14.96 -29.90 6.27
C LYS A 8 14.98 -29.20 5.05
N LYS A 9 14.93 -29.81 3.95
CA LYS A 9 14.92 -29.08 2.75
C LYS A 9 13.72 -28.33 2.59
N ILE A 10 12.67 -28.74 3.09
CA ILE A 10 11.42 -28.03 2.97
C ILE A 10 11.49 -26.69 3.60
N LEU A 11 12.17 -26.60 4.71
CA LEU A 11 12.28 -25.35 5.37
C LEU A 11 13.02 -24.32 4.55
N LEU A 12 13.98 -24.78 3.82
CA LEU A 12 14.72 -23.88 3.00
C LEU A 12 13.85 -23.21 1.99
N ILE A 13 12.99 -23.98 1.40
CA ILE A 13 12.11 -23.44 0.40
C ILE A 13 11.23 -22.37 0.97
N LEU A 14 10.74 -22.60 2.15
CA LEU A 14 9.89 -21.62 2.77
C LEU A 14 10.63 -20.34 3.04
N ALA A 15 11.86 -20.45 3.42
CA ALA A 15 12.62 -19.26 3.70
C ALA A 15 12.78 -18.41 2.46
N LEU A 16 13.02 -19.06 1.35
CA LEU A 16 13.14 -18.32 0.12
C LEU A 16 11.85 -17.61 -0.22
N THR A 17 10.77 -18.32 -0.05
CA THR A 17 9.48 -17.73 -0.32
C THR A 17 9.26 -16.51 0.54
N GLY A 18 9.61 -16.62 1.80
CA GLY A 18 9.42 -15.51 2.68
C GLY A 18 10.19 -14.27 2.26
N SER A 19 11.37 -14.46 1.71
CA SER A 19 12.16 -13.30 1.34
C SER A 19 11.52 -12.54 0.19
N LEU A 20 10.70 -13.18 -0.60
CA LEU A 20 10.02 -12.48 -1.67
C LEU A 20 8.99 -11.52 -1.11
N TYR A 21 8.43 -11.83 0.03
CA TYR A 21 7.44 -10.96 0.63
C TYR A 21 8.05 -9.75 1.28
N ALA A 22 9.34 -9.78 1.50
CA ALA A 22 10.00 -8.69 2.16
C ALA A 22 10.32 -7.54 1.22
N GLN A 23 9.96 -7.64 -0.03
CA GLN A 23 10.27 -6.59 -0.95
C GLN A 23 9.51 -5.32 -0.61
N PRO A 24 10.19 -4.19 -0.57
CA PRO A 24 9.53 -2.94 -0.25
C PRO A 24 8.59 -2.52 -1.37
N ASP A 25 7.59 -1.75 -1.01
CA ASP A 25 6.71 -1.13 -1.98
C ASP A 25 7.55 -0.15 -2.80
N PRO A 26 7.54 -0.25 -4.13
CA PRO A 26 8.35 0.64 -4.96
C PRO A 26 7.86 2.07 -4.97
N CYS A 27 6.66 2.33 -4.51
CA CYS A 27 6.13 3.69 -4.52
C CYS A 27 6.58 4.43 -3.27
N PRO A 28 7.18 5.62 -3.42
CA PRO A 28 7.66 6.37 -2.27
C PRO A 28 6.53 6.83 -1.37
N LYS A 29 6.82 6.86 -0.07
CA LYS A 29 5.87 7.31 0.92
C LYS A 29 5.76 8.83 0.89
N CYS A 30 4.58 9.34 1.06
CA CYS A 30 4.35 10.78 0.92
C CYS A 30 3.08 11.21 1.66
N VAL A 31 2.89 12.53 1.70
CA VAL A 31 1.64 13.12 2.16
C VAL A 31 0.92 13.67 0.95
N LEU A 32 -0.33 13.34 0.81
CA LEU A 32 -1.16 13.71 -0.32
C LEU A 32 -2.34 14.53 0.13
N LYS A 33 -2.77 15.46 -0.70
CA LYS A 33 -3.93 16.30 -0.42
C LYS A 33 -4.97 16.10 -1.52
N ALA A 34 -6.21 15.87 -1.14
CA ALA A 34 -7.29 15.71 -2.11
C ALA A 34 -7.56 17.06 -2.77
N THR A 35 -7.64 17.06 -4.09
CA THR A 35 -7.88 18.28 -4.85
C THR A 35 -9.35 18.50 -5.15
N ARG A 36 -10.18 17.51 -4.85
CA ARG A 36 -11.61 17.62 -5.04
C ARG A 36 -12.30 16.54 -4.20
N TYR A 37 -13.61 16.60 -4.14
CA TYR A 37 -14.39 15.57 -3.45
C TYR A 37 -14.36 14.30 -4.28
N ILE A 38 -14.06 13.17 -3.63
CA ILE A 38 -14.09 11.87 -4.29
C ILE A 38 -14.74 10.86 -3.36
N ARG A 39 -15.23 9.81 -3.97
CA ARG A 39 -15.84 8.72 -3.23
C ARG A 39 -15.16 7.42 -3.64
N ILE A 40 -14.65 6.69 -2.67
CA ILE A 40 -13.96 5.43 -2.90
C ILE A 40 -14.92 4.31 -2.56
N PRO A 41 -15.36 3.54 -3.55
CA PRO A 41 -16.33 2.46 -3.27
C PRO A 41 -15.64 1.31 -2.55
N LEU A 42 -16.32 0.75 -1.57
CA LEU A 42 -15.83 -0.38 -0.79
C LEU A 42 -16.57 -1.67 -1.10
N GLY A 43 -17.59 -1.62 -1.94
CA GLY A 43 -18.45 -2.74 -2.17
C GLY A 43 -19.61 -2.73 -1.20
N HIS A 44 -20.62 -3.57 -1.45
CA HIS A 44 -21.79 -3.70 -0.58
C HIS A 44 -22.49 -2.37 -0.33
N GLY A 45 -22.41 -1.45 -1.28
CA GLY A 45 -23.05 -0.17 -1.13
C GLY A 45 -22.36 0.82 -0.23
N ALA A 46 -21.23 0.45 0.35
CA ALA A 46 -20.48 1.33 1.22
C ALA A 46 -19.40 2.08 0.43
N SER A 47 -19.02 3.24 0.94
CA SER A 47 -17.94 4.01 0.32
C SER A 47 -17.31 4.90 1.37
N ILE A 48 -16.10 5.37 1.04
CA ILE A 48 -15.40 6.35 1.85
C ILE A 48 -15.46 7.67 1.11
N GLU A 49 -15.82 8.73 1.82
CA GLU A 49 -15.86 10.06 1.23
C GLU A 49 -14.60 10.81 1.61
N VAL A 50 -13.97 11.40 0.60
CA VAL A 50 -12.77 12.20 0.78
C VAL A 50 -13.11 13.60 0.30
N HIS A 51 -12.90 14.58 1.17
CA HIS A 51 -13.26 15.95 0.86
C HIS A 51 -12.06 16.74 0.39
N GLN A 52 -12.33 17.73 -0.44
CA GLN A 52 -11.27 18.59 -0.94
C GLN A 52 -10.50 19.20 0.20
N GLY A 53 -9.17 19.16 0.11
CA GLY A 53 -8.31 19.74 1.12
C GLY A 53 -7.86 18.77 2.20
N GLU A 54 -8.49 17.60 2.29
CA GLU A 54 -8.07 16.62 3.28
C GLU A 54 -6.72 16.02 2.89
N THR A 55 -5.89 15.75 3.89
CA THR A 55 -4.55 15.20 3.65
C THR A 55 -4.47 13.79 4.21
N PHE A 56 -3.66 12.98 3.54
CA PHE A 56 -3.49 11.58 3.89
C PHE A 56 -2.04 11.19 3.73
N THR A 57 -1.59 10.25 4.56
CA THR A 57 -0.34 9.57 4.31
C THR A 57 -0.62 8.51 3.26
N GLY A 58 0.29 8.37 2.32
CA GLY A 58 0.10 7.38 1.27
C GLY A 58 1.37 7.16 0.47
N ARG A 59 1.20 6.65 -0.74
CA ARG A 59 2.33 6.39 -1.62
C ARG A 59 2.00 6.88 -3.02
N MET A 60 3.00 7.46 -3.66
CA MET A 60 2.86 8.00 -5.01
C MET A 60 3.42 7.00 -5.99
N CYS A 61 2.56 6.39 -6.78
CA CYS A 61 2.98 5.46 -7.82
C CYS A 61 2.91 6.14 -9.19
N LEU A 62 3.34 5.44 -10.22
CA LEU A 62 3.40 6.05 -11.54
C LEU A 62 2.01 6.39 -12.08
N ASP A 63 1.07 5.50 -11.89
CA ASP A 63 -0.25 5.66 -12.50
C ASP A 63 -1.37 5.82 -11.49
N LEU A 64 -1.07 5.74 -10.20
CA LEU A 64 -2.09 5.90 -9.19
C LEU A 64 -1.44 6.30 -7.87
N VAL A 65 -2.27 6.64 -6.90
CA VAL A 65 -1.80 6.86 -5.54
C VAL A 65 -2.45 5.83 -4.64
N LYS A 66 -1.79 5.54 -3.52
CA LYS A 66 -2.35 4.70 -2.47
C LYS A 66 -2.48 5.58 -1.24
N ILE A 67 -3.69 5.73 -0.74
CA ILE A 67 -3.88 6.54 0.46
C ILE A 67 -4.22 5.62 1.63
N GLU A 68 -3.78 6.02 2.81
CA GLU A 68 -4.01 5.21 4.00
C GLU A 68 -5.05 5.88 4.88
N ILE A 69 -6.11 5.14 5.19
CA ILE A 69 -7.17 5.62 6.06
C ILE A 69 -7.41 4.54 7.09
N ASN A 70 -7.20 4.89 8.35
CA ASN A 70 -7.37 3.94 9.47
C ASN A 70 -6.54 2.67 9.28
N GLY A 71 -5.33 2.83 8.76
CA GLY A 71 -4.42 1.69 8.60
C GLY A 71 -4.64 0.86 7.36
N ILE A 72 -5.60 1.21 6.54
CA ILE A 72 -5.91 0.45 5.33
C ILE A 72 -5.56 1.31 4.12
N GLN A 73 -4.92 0.69 3.14
CA GLN A 73 -4.54 1.38 1.92
C GLN A 73 -5.62 1.26 0.86
N TYR A 74 -5.93 2.37 0.20
CA TYR A 74 -6.90 2.40 -0.88
C TYR A 74 -6.25 3.01 -2.10
N LYS A 75 -6.57 2.47 -3.27
CA LYS A 75 -6.05 3.00 -4.53
C LYS A 75 -6.95 4.12 -5.02
N ALA A 76 -6.33 5.15 -5.56
CA ALA A 76 -7.07 6.29 -6.07
C ALA A 76 -6.32 6.88 -7.26
N SER A 77 -7.00 7.74 -8.01
CA SER A 77 -6.41 8.37 -9.18
C SER A 77 -5.43 9.46 -8.76
N ARG A 78 -4.28 9.51 -9.43
CA ARG A 78 -3.33 10.57 -9.19
C ARG A 78 -3.91 11.95 -9.48
N ASN A 79 -4.87 12.00 -10.39
CA ASN A 79 -5.46 13.28 -10.78
C ASN A 79 -6.31 13.91 -9.69
N ASP A 80 -6.68 13.12 -8.70
CA ASP A 80 -7.52 13.60 -7.60
C ASP A 80 -6.71 14.07 -6.40
N PHE A 81 -5.39 13.93 -6.45
CA PHE A 81 -4.54 14.28 -5.32
C PHE A 81 -3.33 15.08 -5.78
N SER A 82 -2.86 15.95 -4.90
CA SER A 82 -1.60 16.65 -5.12
C SER A 82 -0.61 16.22 -4.06
N LEU A 83 0.65 16.20 -4.45
CA LEU A 83 1.73 15.84 -3.54
C LEU A 83 2.03 17.02 -2.63
N VAL A 84 1.99 16.78 -1.32
CA VAL A 84 2.37 17.80 -0.35
C VAL A 84 3.86 17.70 -0.08
N ARG A 85 4.33 16.51 0.25
CA ARG A 85 5.76 16.28 0.47
C ARG A 85 6.02 14.78 0.53
N TYR A 86 7.27 14.39 0.27
CA TYR A 86 7.69 13.02 0.47
C TYR A 86 8.09 12.82 1.92
N LEU A 87 7.89 11.61 2.41
CA LEU A 87 8.28 11.26 3.77
C LEU A 87 9.61 10.52 3.74
N PRO A 88 10.36 10.58 4.83
CA PRO A 88 11.64 9.87 4.86
C PRO A 88 11.41 8.37 4.83
N HIS A 89 12.46 7.66 4.42
CA HIS A 89 12.42 6.21 4.41
C HIS A 89 12.25 5.67 5.80
N ASP A 90 11.59 4.55 5.87
CA ASP A 90 11.42 3.87 7.16
C ASP A 90 12.70 3.20 7.61
#